data_69f0d205be386f3096d6851679f903ac
#
_entry.id   69f0d205be386f3096d6851679f903ac
#
_cell.length_a   1.000
_cell.length_b   1.000
_cell.length_c   1.000
_cell.angle_alpha   90.00
_cell.angle_beta   90.00
_cell.angle_gamma   90.00
#
_symmetry.space_group_name_H-M   'P 1'
#
loop_
_entity.id
_entity.type
_entity.pdbx_description
1 polymer ?
#
loop_
_entity_poly.entity_id
_entity_poly.type
_entity_poly.pdbx_seq_one_letter_code
_entity_poly.pdbx_strand_id
1 'polypeptide(L)'
;RQRQMCIRDRYPAILYCQGGPQQPVSQFWSYRWNLQLMAANGYIVIAPNRRGLYGFGQEWLEQISGDYGGQNMKDYFSATDEMKKEPFIDGDHMGAVGASYGGFSVYWLAGHHQKRFKAFIAHAGIYNLEQQYVETEEMWFANWDMGGAPWDKKNATAQRTFATSPHKFVDQWDTPILITHGEYDFRILASQGMSAFNAAKLRGVPAEMLIFPDENHWILKPQNGVLWQRIFFRWLDRWLKPQATTTDQQK
;
A
#
# COMPACT_ATOMS: atom_id res chain seq x y z
N ARG A 1 -7.76 -31.91 -11.73
CA ARG A 1 -7.55 -32.44 -10.37
C ARG A 1 -7.75 -31.26 -9.44
N GLN A 2 -8.91 -31.19 -8.78
CA GLN A 2 -9.10 -30.31 -7.62
C GLN A 2 -8.07 -30.77 -6.58
N ARG A 3 -7.07 -29.93 -6.29
CA ARG A 3 -6.31 -30.05 -5.04
C ARG A 3 -7.32 -29.83 -3.92
N GLN A 4 -7.64 -30.86 -3.16
CA GLN A 4 -8.22 -30.68 -1.85
C GLN A 4 -7.27 -29.75 -1.10
N MET A 5 -7.74 -28.55 -0.78
CA MET A 5 -7.04 -27.69 0.18
C MET A 5 -6.98 -28.48 1.48
N CYS A 6 -5.78 -28.95 1.81
CA CYS A 6 -5.57 -29.57 3.10
C CYS A 6 -5.75 -28.49 4.16
N ILE A 7 -6.64 -28.70 5.11
CA ILE A 7 -6.96 -27.82 6.26
C ILE A 7 -5.70 -27.48 7.10
N ARG A 8 -4.55 -28.03 6.75
CA ARG A 8 -3.25 -27.82 7.42
C ARG A 8 -2.31 -26.86 6.69
N ASP A 9 -2.63 -26.46 5.46
CA ASP A 9 -1.77 -25.57 4.68
C ASP A 9 -1.98 -24.12 5.16
N ARG A 10 -0.88 -23.44 5.44
CA ARG A 10 -0.87 -22.00 5.71
C ARG A 10 -0.48 -21.26 4.44
N TYR A 11 -1.13 -20.14 4.20
CA TYR A 11 -0.92 -19.31 3.01
C TYR A 11 -0.40 -17.93 3.40
N PRO A 12 0.54 -17.36 2.63
CA PRO A 12 0.94 -15.99 2.81
C PRO A 12 -0.25 -15.06 2.60
N ALA A 13 -0.26 -13.92 3.30
CA ALA A 13 -1.36 -12.99 3.24
C ALA A 13 -0.91 -11.60 2.77
N ILE A 14 -1.83 -10.88 2.15
CA ILE A 14 -1.62 -9.53 1.64
C ILE A 14 -2.68 -8.62 2.26
N LEU A 15 -2.24 -7.61 3.02
CA LEU A 15 -3.09 -6.49 3.39
C LEU A 15 -3.23 -5.56 2.17
N TYR A 16 -4.45 -5.41 1.69
CA TYR A 16 -4.79 -4.47 0.64
C TYR A 16 -5.22 -3.12 1.23
N CYS A 17 -4.41 -2.10 1.02
CA CYS A 17 -4.68 -0.73 1.44
C CYS A 17 -5.43 0.01 0.33
N GLN A 18 -6.71 0.27 0.56
CA GLN A 18 -7.56 0.98 -0.40
C GLN A 18 -7.15 2.44 -0.53
N GLY A 19 -7.10 2.91 -1.79
CA GLY A 19 -6.92 4.33 -2.12
C GLY A 19 -8.20 5.16 -1.96
N GLY A 20 -8.15 6.35 -2.43
CA GLY A 20 -9.24 7.33 -2.33
C GLY A 20 -8.78 8.61 -1.66
N PRO A 21 -8.90 8.77 -0.35
CA PRO A 21 -9.03 7.75 0.71
C PRO A 21 -10.44 7.25 1.02
N GLN A 22 -11.49 7.89 0.53
CA GLN A 22 -12.87 7.64 0.98
C GLN A 22 -13.60 6.49 0.24
N GLN A 23 -12.91 5.72 -0.59
CA GLN A 23 -13.52 4.64 -1.36
C GLN A 23 -13.55 3.30 -0.59
N PRO A 24 -14.72 2.62 -0.46
CA PRO A 24 -14.79 1.31 0.16
C PRO A 24 -14.21 0.23 -0.76
N VAL A 25 -13.73 -0.85 -0.14
CA VAL A 25 -13.40 -2.05 -0.88
C VAL A 25 -14.70 -2.78 -1.21
N SER A 26 -14.93 -2.98 -2.50
CA SER A 26 -16.07 -3.71 -3.04
C SER A 26 -15.61 -4.70 -4.10
N GLN A 27 -16.54 -5.29 -4.82
CA GLN A 27 -16.22 -6.11 -5.99
C GLN A 27 -15.84 -5.19 -7.15
N PHE A 28 -14.54 -4.95 -7.33
CA PHE A 28 -14.02 -4.17 -8.44
C PHE A 28 -12.93 -4.95 -9.19
N TRP A 29 -12.74 -4.56 -10.44
CA TRP A 29 -11.71 -5.09 -11.30
C TRP A 29 -11.00 -3.98 -12.06
N SER A 30 -9.68 -4.08 -12.15
CA SER A 30 -8.88 -3.23 -13.02
C SER A 30 -7.64 -3.98 -13.51
N TYR A 31 -6.92 -3.46 -14.47
CA TYR A 31 -5.63 -4.02 -14.89
C TYR A 31 -4.60 -4.01 -13.75
N ARG A 32 -4.71 -3.10 -12.82
CA ARG A 32 -3.82 -2.95 -11.67
C ARG A 32 -4.30 -3.74 -10.46
N TRP A 33 -5.55 -3.56 -10.04
CA TRP A 33 -6.10 -4.20 -8.86
C TRP A 33 -7.16 -5.24 -9.20
N ASN A 34 -6.86 -6.48 -8.82
CA ASN A 34 -7.77 -7.60 -8.97
C ASN A 34 -7.55 -8.58 -7.81
N LEU A 35 -8.41 -8.50 -6.79
CA LEU A 35 -8.27 -9.31 -5.57
C LEU A 35 -8.41 -10.80 -5.87
N GLN A 36 -9.22 -11.17 -6.86
CA GLN A 36 -9.39 -12.57 -7.29
C GLN A 36 -8.09 -13.13 -7.91
N LEU A 37 -7.38 -12.29 -8.66
CA LEU A 37 -6.09 -12.69 -9.23
C LEU A 37 -5.03 -12.89 -8.14
N MET A 38 -5.03 -12.06 -7.10
CA MET A 38 -4.16 -12.24 -5.92
C MET A 38 -4.44 -13.56 -5.23
N ALA A 39 -5.72 -13.88 -5.00
CA ALA A 39 -6.14 -15.15 -4.41
C ALA A 39 -5.75 -16.34 -5.31
N ALA A 40 -5.95 -16.23 -6.63
CA ALA A 40 -5.57 -17.28 -7.59
C ALA A 40 -4.06 -17.54 -7.63
N ASN A 41 -3.23 -16.56 -7.24
CA ASN A 41 -1.78 -16.71 -7.09
C ASN A 41 -1.36 -17.25 -5.70
N GLY A 42 -2.31 -17.70 -4.89
CA GLY A 42 -2.06 -18.38 -3.62
C GLY A 42 -1.87 -17.47 -2.42
N TYR A 43 -2.44 -16.27 -2.46
CA TYR A 43 -2.44 -15.32 -1.35
C TYR A 43 -3.81 -15.21 -0.69
N ILE A 44 -3.85 -15.13 0.63
CA ILE A 44 -5.05 -14.66 1.33
C ILE A 44 -5.06 -13.12 1.26
N VAL A 45 -6.16 -12.55 0.81
CA VAL A 45 -6.29 -11.09 0.69
C VAL A 45 -7.10 -10.54 1.84
N ILE A 46 -6.49 -9.67 2.62
CA ILE A 46 -7.11 -8.94 3.74
C ILE A 46 -7.42 -7.54 3.23
N ALA A 47 -8.70 -7.24 3.03
CA ALA A 47 -9.16 -5.99 2.43
C ALA A 47 -10.20 -5.31 3.33
N PRO A 48 -9.76 -4.72 4.47
CA PRO A 48 -10.68 -4.15 5.44
C PRO A 48 -11.30 -2.84 4.96
N ASN A 49 -12.57 -2.66 5.23
CA ASN A 49 -13.24 -1.36 5.13
C ASN A 49 -12.93 -0.55 6.40
N ARG A 50 -11.78 0.09 6.42
CA ARG A 50 -11.30 0.93 7.52
C ARG A 50 -12.08 2.25 7.66
N ARG A 51 -11.91 2.98 8.75
CA ARG A 51 -12.50 4.31 8.91
C ARG A 51 -12.05 5.27 7.82
N GLY A 52 -12.93 6.20 7.47
CA GLY A 52 -12.76 7.13 6.37
C GLY A 52 -13.44 6.72 5.07
N LEU A 53 -14.13 5.57 5.02
CA LEU A 53 -14.84 5.09 3.83
C LEU A 53 -16.32 5.38 3.93
N TYR A 54 -16.98 5.66 2.79
CA TYR A 54 -18.43 5.83 2.77
C TYR A 54 -19.16 4.47 2.89
N GLY A 55 -20.44 4.52 3.23
CA GLY A 55 -21.30 3.33 3.38
C GLY A 55 -21.46 2.83 4.82
N PHE A 56 -20.72 3.42 5.78
CA PHE A 56 -20.72 3.03 7.20
C PHE A 56 -21.18 4.17 8.12
N GLY A 57 -21.81 5.20 7.57
CA GLY A 57 -22.26 6.38 8.28
C GLY A 57 -21.30 7.56 8.21
N GLN A 58 -21.83 8.75 8.51
CA GLN A 58 -21.09 10.02 8.37
C GLN A 58 -19.89 10.09 9.33
N GLU A 59 -20.07 9.71 10.58
CA GLU A 59 -19.01 9.69 11.58
C GLU A 59 -17.82 8.81 11.15
N TRP A 60 -18.11 7.65 10.54
CA TRP A 60 -17.09 6.77 10.00
C TRP A 60 -16.31 7.41 8.85
N LEU A 61 -17.01 8.08 7.94
CA LEU A 61 -16.44 8.75 6.78
C LEU A 61 -15.51 9.90 7.18
N GLU A 62 -15.92 10.74 8.13
CA GLU A 62 -15.21 11.96 8.53
C GLU A 62 -13.90 11.70 9.27
N GLN A 63 -13.67 10.49 9.77
CA GLN A 63 -12.48 10.16 10.58
C GLN A 63 -11.17 10.08 9.80
N ILE A 64 -11.15 10.38 8.51
CA ILE A 64 -9.92 10.36 7.70
C ILE A 64 -9.43 11.76 7.37
N SER A 65 -10.33 12.70 7.11
CA SER A 65 -9.96 14.08 6.74
C SER A 65 -9.27 14.77 7.92
N GLY A 66 -8.09 15.33 7.68
CA GLY A 66 -7.25 15.91 8.73
C GLY A 66 -6.59 14.91 9.69
N ASP A 67 -6.62 13.59 9.36
CA ASP A 67 -5.99 12.53 10.18
C ASP A 67 -5.53 11.32 9.36
N TYR A 68 -4.78 11.56 8.30
CA TYR A 68 -4.35 10.51 7.35
C TYR A 68 -3.57 9.35 7.99
N GLY A 69 -2.76 9.62 8.98
CA GLY A 69 -1.96 8.61 9.69
C GLY A 69 -2.56 8.18 11.04
N GLY A 70 -3.84 8.43 11.28
CA GLY A 70 -4.47 8.23 12.57
C GLY A 70 -5.24 6.92 12.74
N GLN A 71 -6.54 7.03 13.00
CA GLN A 71 -7.37 5.88 13.37
C GLN A 71 -7.47 4.82 12.27
N ASN A 72 -7.52 5.21 11.02
CA ASN A 72 -7.54 4.31 9.86
C ASN A 72 -6.29 3.39 9.79
N MET A 73 -5.13 3.84 10.25
CA MET A 73 -3.93 3.01 10.33
C MET A 73 -4.02 1.97 11.44
N LYS A 74 -4.65 2.32 12.56
CA LYS A 74 -4.96 1.37 13.64
C LYS A 74 -5.94 0.29 13.16
N ASP A 75 -6.89 0.64 12.29
CA ASP A 75 -7.82 -0.32 11.70
C ASP A 75 -7.10 -1.33 10.81
N TYR A 76 -6.08 -0.92 10.03
CA TYR A 76 -5.23 -1.83 9.27
C TYR A 76 -4.46 -2.79 10.18
N PHE A 77 -3.88 -2.30 11.27
CA PHE A 77 -3.20 -3.17 12.24
C PHE A 77 -4.16 -4.14 12.92
N SER A 78 -5.32 -3.66 13.37
CA SER A 78 -6.34 -4.49 13.99
C SER A 78 -6.81 -5.61 13.07
N ALA A 79 -7.12 -5.29 11.80
CA ALA A 79 -7.51 -6.29 10.82
C ALA A 79 -6.39 -7.30 10.54
N THR A 80 -5.14 -6.85 10.44
CA THR A 80 -3.98 -7.71 10.23
C THR A 80 -3.76 -8.65 11.41
N ASP A 81 -3.80 -8.12 12.63
CA ASP A 81 -3.56 -8.88 13.86
C ASP A 81 -4.69 -9.88 14.12
N GLU A 82 -5.94 -9.55 13.77
CA GLU A 82 -7.07 -10.47 13.86
C GLU A 82 -6.92 -11.62 12.87
N MET A 83 -6.67 -11.30 11.60
CA MET A 83 -6.51 -12.30 10.56
C MET A 83 -5.29 -13.22 10.80
N LYS A 84 -4.24 -12.71 11.43
CA LYS A 84 -3.07 -13.52 11.79
C LYS A 84 -3.40 -14.68 12.73
N LYS A 85 -4.51 -14.63 13.45
CA LYS A 85 -4.98 -15.71 14.35
C LYS A 85 -5.61 -16.88 13.60
N GLU A 86 -6.00 -16.66 12.34
CA GLU A 86 -6.63 -17.70 11.54
C GLU A 86 -5.66 -18.84 11.20
N PRO A 87 -6.06 -20.12 11.37
CA PRO A 87 -5.16 -21.26 11.25
C PRO A 87 -4.60 -21.48 9.84
N PHE A 88 -5.24 -20.91 8.82
CA PHE A 88 -4.84 -21.00 7.43
C PHE A 88 -3.96 -19.84 6.97
N ILE A 89 -3.65 -18.86 7.83
CA ILE A 89 -2.74 -17.76 7.51
C ILE A 89 -1.34 -18.05 8.01
N ASP A 90 -0.36 -17.89 7.11
CA ASP A 90 1.04 -17.82 7.48
C ASP A 90 1.36 -16.39 7.95
N GLY A 91 1.22 -16.19 9.26
CA GLY A 91 1.41 -14.89 9.88
C GLY A 91 2.86 -14.38 9.86
N ASP A 92 3.83 -15.20 9.45
CA ASP A 92 5.22 -14.81 9.29
C ASP A 92 5.54 -14.38 7.84
N HIS A 93 4.63 -14.62 6.90
CA HIS A 93 4.75 -14.27 5.49
C HIS A 93 3.60 -13.35 5.04
N MET A 94 3.51 -12.18 5.64
CA MET A 94 2.50 -11.17 5.29
C MET A 94 3.13 -9.98 4.58
N GLY A 95 2.42 -9.43 3.59
CA GLY A 95 2.79 -8.20 2.89
C GLY A 95 1.69 -7.16 2.95
N ALA A 96 2.01 -5.91 2.60
CA ALA A 96 1.00 -4.87 2.41
C ALA A 96 1.19 -4.16 1.06
N VAL A 97 0.07 -3.92 0.38
CA VAL A 97 0.06 -3.33 -0.96
C VAL A 97 -1.01 -2.26 -1.07
N GLY A 98 -0.77 -1.23 -1.87
CA GLY A 98 -1.76 -0.18 -2.07
C GLY A 98 -1.36 0.84 -3.11
N ALA A 99 -2.33 1.65 -3.56
CA ALA A 99 -2.10 2.72 -4.51
C ALA A 99 -2.70 4.04 -4.03
N SER A 100 -2.14 5.16 -4.50
CA SER A 100 -2.64 6.49 -4.17
C SER A 100 -2.58 6.73 -2.66
N TYR A 101 -3.68 7.07 -2.02
CA TYR A 101 -3.74 7.04 -0.55
C TYR A 101 -3.38 5.67 0.03
N GLY A 102 -3.70 4.56 -0.66
CA GLY A 102 -3.23 3.23 -0.27
C GLY A 102 -1.71 3.09 -0.35
N GLY A 103 -1.07 3.74 -1.30
CA GLY A 103 0.39 3.85 -1.40
C GLY A 103 1.00 4.69 -0.27
N PHE A 104 0.34 5.79 0.11
CA PHE A 104 0.64 6.53 1.35
C PHE A 104 0.58 5.60 2.56
N SER A 105 -0.51 4.82 2.67
CA SER A 105 -0.68 3.87 3.77
C SER A 105 0.47 2.87 3.83
N VAL A 106 0.91 2.34 2.68
CA VAL A 106 2.06 1.42 2.61
C VAL A 106 3.35 2.09 3.07
N TYR A 107 3.65 3.32 2.62
CA TYR A 107 4.82 4.06 3.08
C TYR A 107 4.76 4.39 4.58
N TRP A 108 3.58 4.73 5.09
CA TRP A 108 3.37 4.95 6.51
C TRP A 108 3.58 3.66 7.31
N LEU A 109 2.99 2.55 6.85
CA LEU A 109 3.18 1.23 7.47
C LEU A 109 4.65 0.81 7.47
N ALA A 110 5.43 1.12 6.43
CA ALA A 110 6.86 0.79 6.37
C ALA A 110 7.65 1.38 7.54
N GLY A 111 7.21 2.54 8.07
CA GLY A 111 7.79 3.17 9.26
C GLY A 111 7.17 2.73 10.61
N HIS A 112 6.05 1.97 10.60
CA HIS A 112 5.28 1.74 11.83
C HIS A 112 4.82 0.28 12.04
N HIS A 113 5.13 -0.65 11.13
CA HIS A 113 4.51 -1.99 11.12
C HIS A 113 4.96 -2.95 12.23
N GLN A 114 6.02 -2.63 12.98
CA GLN A 114 6.50 -3.46 14.10
C GLN A 114 6.70 -4.94 13.70
N LYS A 115 7.38 -5.16 12.56
CA LYS A 115 7.68 -6.50 12.01
C LYS A 115 6.46 -7.33 11.55
N ARG A 116 5.29 -6.72 11.37
CA ARG A 116 4.11 -7.43 10.85
C ARG A 116 4.25 -7.88 9.41
N PHE A 117 4.98 -7.11 8.59
CA PHE A 117 5.09 -7.36 7.16
C PHE A 117 6.53 -7.69 6.74
N LYS A 118 6.66 -8.50 5.69
CA LYS A 118 7.93 -8.93 5.07
C LYS A 118 8.16 -8.33 3.69
N ALA A 119 7.13 -7.73 3.09
CA ALA A 119 7.23 -7.04 1.80
C ALA A 119 6.17 -5.95 1.67
N PHE A 120 6.53 -4.91 0.94
CA PHE A 120 5.63 -3.82 0.58
C PHE A 120 5.58 -3.60 -0.92
N ILE A 121 4.40 -3.15 -1.43
CA ILE A 121 4.26 -2.62 -2.78
C ILE A 121 3.44 -1.34 -2.71
N ALA A 122 4.06 -0.21 -3.08
CA ALA A 122 3.41 1.09 -3.17
C ALA A 122 3.32 1.53 -4.63
N HIS A 123 2.11 1.76 -5.13
CA HIS A 123 1.86 2.29 -6.45
C HIS A 123 1.34 3.72 -6.36
N ALA A 124 1.98 4.66 -7.06
CA ALA A 124 1.56 6.07 -7.11
C ALA A 124 1.20 6.61 -5.71
N GLY A 125 2.07 6.34 -4.71
CA GLY A 125 1.82 6.64 -3.30
C GLY A 125 2.37 8.00 -2.89
N ILE A 126 1.69 8.67 -1.96
CA ILE A 126 2.17 9.91 -1.36
C ILE A 126 3.25 9.58 -0.32
N TYR A 127 4.46 10.03 -0.58
CA TYR A 127 5.60 9.86 0.32
C TYR A 127 5.82 11.07 1.22
N ASN A 128 5.68 12.26 0.66
CA ASN A 128 5.84 13.53 1.37
C ASN A 128 4.56 14.38 1.20
N LEU A 129 3.77 14.50 2.27
CA LEU A 129 2.51 15.25 2.26
C LEU A 129 2.72 16.75 1.99
N GLU A 130 3.82 17.35 2.45
CA GLU A 130 4.10 18.78 2.23
C GLU A 130 4.39 19.06 0.76
N GLN A 131 5.15 18.17 0.10
CA GLN A 131 5.42 18.22 -1.33
C GLN A 131 4.13 17.95 -2.13
N GLN A 132 3.37 16.90 -1.76
CA GLN A 132 2.08 16.57 -2.38
C GLN A 132 1.12 17.77 -2.39
N TYR A 133 1.06 18.50 -1.30
CA TYR A 133 0.16 19.65 -1.16
C TYR A 133 0.38 20.72 -2.24
N VAL A 134 1.63 20.93 -2.69
CA VAL A 134 1.99 22.00 -3.63
C VAL A 134 2.20 21.52 -5.08
N GLU A 135 2.27 20.21 -5.34
CA GLU A 135 2.54 19.69 -6.68
C GLU A 135 1.36 18.95 -7.33
N THR A 136 0.30 18.60 -6.56
CA THR A 136 -0.87 17.89 -7.08
C THR A 136 -1.76 18.75 -7.97
N GLU A 137 -2.36 18.15 -9.01
CA GLU A 137 -3.42 18.77 -9.80
C GLU A 137 -4.71 19.03 -8.97
N GLU A 138 -4.91 18.29 -7.87
CA GLU A 138 -6.08 18.36 -7.01
C GLU A 138 -5.86 19.28 -5.79
N MET A 139 -5.36 20.50 -6.00
CA MET A 139 -5.00 21.42 -4.91
C MET A 139 -6.13 21.68 -3.91
N TRP A 140 -7.38 21.86 -4.40
CA TRP A 140 -8.53 22.10 -3.54
C TRP A 140 -8.84 20.91 -2.63
N PHE A 141 -8.73 19.67 -3.17
CA PHE A 141 -8.91 18.44 -2.42
C PHE A 141 -7.83 18.29 -1.35
N ALA A 142 -6.57 18.46 -1.72
CA ALA A 142 -5.45 18.41 -0.78
C ALA A 142 -5.63 19.41 0.37
N ASN A 143 -6.00 20.66 0.06
CA ASN A 143 -6.23 21.68 1.08
C ASN A 143 -7.38 21.30 2.04
N TRP A 144 -8.47 20.77 1.51
CA TRP A 144 -9.62 20.35 2.30
C TRP A 144 -9.28 19.13 3.15
N ASP A 145 -8.79 18.08 2.53
CA ASP A 145 -8.67 16.75 3.14
C ASP A 145 -7.49 16.66 4.12
N MET A 146 -6.42 17.44 3.89
CA MET A 146 -5.30 17.57 4.82
C MET A 146 -5.57 18.57 5.96
N GLY A 147 -6.72 19.24 5.94
CA GLY A 147 -7.17 20.17 6.97
C GLY A 147 -6.56 21.57 6.87
N GLY A 148 -5.91 21.94 5.76
CA GLY A 148 -5.30 23.23 5.50
C GLY A 148 -3.84 23.16 5.05
N ALA A 149 -3.19 24.31 4.96
CA ALA A 149 -1.84 24.44 4.42
C ALA A 149 -0.73 24.05 5.43
N PRO A 150 0.40 23.46 4.97
CA PRO A 150 1.52 23.10 5.85
C PRO A 150 2.20 24.29 6.53
N TRP A 151 2.10 25.47 5.93
CA TRP A 151 2.65 26.71 6.51
C TRP A 151 1.74 27.41 7.52
N ASP A 152 0.46 27.00 7.65
CA ASP A 152 -0.40 27.52 8.70
C ASP A 152 -0.09 26.83 10.04
N LYS A 153 0.90 27.40 10.74
CA LYS A 153 1.39 26.83 12.00
C LYS A 153 0.39 26.91 13.17
N LYS A 154 -0.69 27.71 13.03
CA LYS A 154 -1.75 27.83 14.04
C LYS A 154 -2.87 26.81 13.81
N ASN A 155 -2.94 26.19 12.65
CA ASN A 155 -3.94 25.20 12.32
C ASN A 155 -3.53 23.81 12.84
N ALA A 156 -4.00 23.44 14.02
CA ALA A 156 -3.65 22.18 14.67
C ALA A 156 -4.03 20.94 13.83
N THR A 157 -5.10 20.99 13.05
CA THR A 157 -5.53 19.90 12.18
C THR A 157 -4.52 19.68 11.04
N ALA A 158 -4.15 20.73 10.33
CA ALA A 158 -3.15 20.66 9.28
C ALA A 158 -1.79 20.17 9.83
N GLN A 159 -1.33 20.74 10.94
CA GLN A 159 -0.05 20.35 11.54
C GLN A 159 -0.05 18.87 11.98
N ARG A 160 -1.16 18.36 12.53
CA ARG A 160 -1.32 16.93 12.85
C ARG A 160 -1.20 16.07 11.61
N THR A 161 -1.88 16.41 10.52
CA THR A 161 -1.82 15.66 9.26
C THR A 161 -0.39 15.61 8.71
N PHE A 162 0.27 16.74 8.57
CA PHE A 162 1.64 16.81 8.04
C PHE A 162 2.68 16.15 8.96
N ALA A 163 2.43 16.07 10.27
CA ALA A 163 3.28 15.34 11.20
C ALA A 163 3.31 13.82 10.91
N THR A 164 2.26 13.27 10.29
CA THR A 164 2.19 11.83 9.94
C THR A 164 2.81 11.49 8.59
N SER A 165 3.42 12.46 7.88
CA SER A 165 4.00 12.26 6.56
C SER A 165 5.07 11.16 6.55
N PRO A 166 4.97 10.14 5.67
CA PRO A 166 5.84 8.97 5.69
C PRO A 166 7.34 9.26 5.62
N HIS A 167 7.75 10.31 4.90
CA HIS A 167 9.17 10.67 4.77
C HIS A 167 9.85 11.00 6.12
N LYS A 168 9.08 11.32 7.14
CA LYS A 168 9.58 11.62 8.49
C LYS A 168 9.95 10.38 9.30
N PHE A 169 9.61 9.18 8.81
CA PHE A 169 9.79 7.89 9.50
C PHE A 169 10.65 6.90 8.70
N VAL A 170 11.41 7.38 7.74
CA VAL A 170 12.28 6.56 6.88
C VAL A 170 13.38 5.87 7.68
N ASP A 171 13.80 6.47 8.80
CA ASP A 171 14.77 5.90 9.72
C ASP A 171 14.31 4.55 10.32
N GLN A 172 12.99 4.28 10.32
CA GLN A 172 12.38 3.02 10.77
C GLN A 172 12.18 2.00 9.63
N TRP A 173 12.45 2.36 8.37
CA TRP A 173 12.26 1.45 7.24
C TRP A 173 13.32 0.35 7.23
N ASP A 174 12.87 -0.91 7.22
CA ASP A 174 13.74 -2.10 7.26
C ASP A 174 13.23 -3.26 6.39
N THR A 175 12.09 -3.08 5.74
CA THR A 175 11.38 -4.13 5.01
C THR A 175 11.39 -3.86 3.51
N PRO A 176 11.65 -4.87 2.66
CA PRO A 176 11.71 -4.73 1.22
C PRO A 176 10.49 -4.05 0.60
N ILE A 177 10.70 -3.12 -0.34
CA ILE A 177 9.63 -2.35 -0.96
C ILE A 177 9.77 -2.27 -2.49
N LEU A 178 8.68 -2.59 -3.20
CA LEU A 178 8.52 -2.32 -4.63
C LEU A 178 7.72 -1.03 -4.79
N ILE A 179 8.23 -0.12 -5.59
CA ILE A 179 7.58 1.16 -5.90
C ILE A 179 7.24 1.18 -7.39
N THR A 180 5.99 1.49 -7.73
CA THR A 180 5.55 1.58 -9.12
C THR A 180 4.84 2.90 -9.36
N HIS A 181 5.05 3.52 -10.55
CA HIS A 181 4.51 4.85 -10.85
C HIS A 181 4.29 5.05 -12.35
N GLY A 182 3.28 5.83 -12.73
CA GLY A 182 3.14 6.37 -14.07
C GLY A 182 3.86 7.72 -14.18
N GLU A 183 4.58 7.97 -15.28
CA GLU A 183 5.32 9.23 -15.49
C GLU A 183 4.38 10.44 -15.66
N TYR A 184 3.19 10.20 -16.26
CA TYR A 184 2.15 11.23 -16.45
C TYR A 184 1.14 11.31 -15.31
N ASP A 185 1.55 10.89 -14.12
CA ASP A 185 0.73 11.06 -12.92
C ASP A 185 0.88 12.50 -12.39
N PHE A 186 -0.15 13.32 -12.59
CA PHE A 186 -0.23 14.69 -12.09
C PHE A 186 -1.02 14.80 -10.78
N ARG A 187 -1.63 13.72 -10.36
CA ARG A 187 -2.33 13.62 -9.06
C ARG A 187 -1.37 13.38 -7.92
N ILE A 188 -0.51 12.39 -8.08
CA ILE A 188 0.65 12.11 -7.20
C ILE A 188 1.85 11.97 -8.12
N LEU A 189 2.69 12.99 -8.17
CA LEU A 189 3.77 13.04 -9.13
C LEU A 189 4.78 11.90 -8.93
N ALA A 190 5.40 11.46 -10.03
CA ALA A 190 6.41 10.39 -9.99
C ALA A 190 7.60 10.72 -9.07
N SER A 191 7.85 12.01 -8.79
CA SER A 191 8.82 12.50 -7.82
C SER A 191 8.62 11.92 -6.42
N GLN A 192 7.37 11.67 -6.01
CA GLN A 192 7.05 11.04 -4.73
C GLN A 192 7.61 9.61 -4.66
N GLY A 193 7.37 8.82 -5.71
CA GLY A 193 7.91 7.47 -5.81
C GLY A 193 9.43 7.44 -5.91
N MET A 194 10.03 8.35 -6.69
CA MET A 194 11.50 8.48 -6.82
C MET A 194 12.14 8.82 -5.48
N SER A 195 11.55 9.75 -4.73
CA SER A 195 12.05 10.15 -3.41
C SER A 195 11.98 8.99 -2.41
N ALA A 196 10.87 8.24 -2.40
CA ALA A 196 10.71 7.06 -1.55
C ALA A 196 11.72 5.95 -1.93
N PHE A 197 11.94 5.70 -3.23
CA PHE A 197 12.92 4.73 -3.71
C PHE A 197 14.35 5.11 -3.28
N ASN A 198 14.74 6.35 -3.49
CA ASN A 198 16.06 6.83 -3.11
C ASN A 198 16.27 6.74 -1.59
N ALA A 199 15.26 7.10 -0.79
CA ALA A 199 15.31 6.98 0.66
C ALA A 199 15.49 5.52 1.10
N ALA A 200 14.74 4.58 0.54
CA ALA A 200 14.90 3.15 0.80
C ALA A 200 16.32 2.67 0.46
N LYS A 201 16.85 3.04 -0.72
CA LYS A 201 18.20 2.67 -1.16
C LYS A 201 19.28 3.23 -0.23
N LEU A 202 19.18 4.50 0.16
CA LEU A 202 20.15 5.15 1.08
C LEU A 202 20.12 4.50 2.47
N ARG A 203 18.98 3.97 2.89
CA ARG A 203 18.82 3.21 4.14
C ARG A 203 19.31 1.77 4.04
N GLY A 204 19.73 1.29 2.86
CA GLY A 204 20.11 -0.11 2.63
C GLY A 204 18.91 -1.07 2.58
N VAL A 205 17.70 -0.56 2.49
CA VAL A 205 16.48 -1.36 2.34
C VAL A 205 16.41 -1.92 0.91
N PRO A 206 16.19 -3.22 0.70
CA PRO A 206 15.97 -3.78 -0.62
C PRO A 206 14.79 -3.09 -1.31
N ALA A 207 15.04 -2.42 -2.43
CA ALA A 207 14.02 -1.69 -3.16
C ALA A 207 14.17 -1.88 -4.67
N GLU A 208 13.05 -2.05 -5.36
CA GLU A 208 12.92 -1.99 -6.81
C GLU A 208 11.93 -0.88 -7.19
N MET A 209 12.15 -0.27 -8.36
CA MET A 209 11.24 0.74 -8.89
C MET A 209 10.87 0.43 -10.34
N LEU A 210 9.58 0.55 -10.67
CA LEU A 210 9.05 0.41 -12.01
C LEU A 210 8.29 1.68 -12.38
N ILE A 211 8.78 2.40 -13.40
CA ILE A 211 8.12 3.57 -13.98
C ILE A 211 7.53 3.18 -15.32
N PHE A 212 6.28 3.60 -15.55
CA PHE A 212 5.60 3.49 -16.83
C PHE A 212 5.62 4.86 -17.51
N PRO A 213 6.41 5.04 -18.58
CA PRO A 213 6.62 6.36 -19.20
C PRO A 213 5.38 6.87 -19.94
N ASP A 214 4.38 6.03 -20.13
CA ASP A 214 3.18 6.30 -20.92
C ASP A 214 1.87 6.04 -20.15
N GLU A 215 1.94 5.94 -18.81
CA GLU A 215 0.77 5.81 -17.93
C GLU A 215 0.65 7.01 -16.99
N ASN A 216 -0.58 7.22 -16.52
CA ASN A 216 -0.93 8.25 -15.55
C ASN A 216 -1.08 7.64 -14.13
N HIS A 217 -2.04 8.14 -13.33
CA HIS A 217 -2.34 7.62 -11.99
C HIS A 217 -2.83 6.15 -11.98
N TRP A 218 -3.29 5.66 -13.12
CA TRP A 218 -3.74 4.28 -13.33
C TRP A 218 -2.88 3.57 -14.36
N ILE A 219 -2.97 2.24 -14.38
CA ILE A 219 -2.42 1.43 -15.45
C ILE A 219 -3.58 1.09 -16.39
N LEU A 220 -3.64 1.74 -17.55
CA LEU A 220 -4.76 1.67 -18.47
C LEU A 220 -4.46 0.85 -19.72
N LYS A 221 -3.19 0.77 -20.13
CA LYS A 221 -2.80 0.00 -21.31
C LYS A 221 -2.65 -1.47 -20.95
N PRO A 222 -3.27 -2.40 -21.70
CA PRO A 222 -3.26 -3.83 -21.38
C PRO A 222 -1.86 -4.43 -21.23
N GLN A 223 -0.92 -4.07 -22.12
CA GLN A 223 0.45 -4.56 -22.05
C GLN A 223 1.17 -4.12 -20.77
N ASN A 224 0.93 -2.88 -20.33
CA ASN A 224 1.47 -2.36 -19.07
C ASN A 224 0.82 -3.06 -17.87
N GLY A 225 -0.47 -3.36 -17.94
CA GLY A 225 -1.17 -4.15 -16.94
C GLY A 225 -0.58 -5.55 -16.79
N VAL A 226 -0.26 -6.24 -17.89
CA VAL A 226 0.41 -7.55 -17.84
C VAL A 226 1.80 -7.43 -17.21
N LEU A 227 2.59 -6.43 -17.58
CA LEU A 227 3.90 -6.18 -16.98
C LEU A 227 3.78 -5.89 -15.49
N TRP A 228 2.84 -5.03 -15.11
CA TRP A 228 2.57 -4.69 -13.72
C TRP A 228 2.26 -5.93 -12.88
N GLN A 229 1.35 -6.80 -13.34
CA GLN A 229 0.98 -8.03 -12.64
C GLN A 229 2.17 -8.99 -12.49
N ARG A 230 2.98 -9.16 -13.53
CA ARG A 230 4.18 -10.02 -13.48
C ARG A 230 5.19 -9.53 -12.44
N ILE A 231 5.47 -8.24 -12.43
CA ILE A 231 6.41 -7.62 -11.49
C ILE A 231 5.85 -7.68 -10.06
N PHE A 232 4.56 -7.41 -9.89
CA PHE A 232 3.85 -7.47 -8.61
C PHE A 232 3.96 -8.86 -7.96
N PHE A 233 3.61 -9.93 -8.70
CA PHE A 233 3.69 -11.28 -8.14
C PHE A 233 5.12 -11.76 -8.01
N ARG A 234 6.02 -11.46 -8.93
CA ARG A 234 7.45 -11.77 -8.78
C ARG A 234 8.01 -11.20 -7.47
N TRP A 235 7.66 -9.95 -7.14
CA TRP A 235 8.10 -9.32 -5.90
C TRP A 235 7.54 -10.00 -4.67
N LEU A 236 6.24 -10.25 -4.63
CA LEU A 236 5.59 -10.92 -3.50
C LEU A 236 6.09 -12.35 -3.34
N ASP A 237 6.21 -13.12 -4.42
CA ASP A 237 6.70 -14.50 -4.39
C ASP A 237 8.12 -14.58 -3.82
N ARG A 238 8.97 -13.63 -4.19
CA ARG A 238 10.35 -13.56 -3.68
C ARG A 238 10.43 -13.41 -2.16
N TRP A 239 9.54 -12.65 -1.56
CA TRP A 239 9.63 -12.27 -0.15
C TRP A 239 8.63 -12.99 0.75
N LEU A 240 7.53 -13.48 0.20
CA LEU A 240 6.44 -14.06 0.98
C LEU A 240 6.26 -15.56 0.75
N LYS A 241 6.83 -16.15 -0.31
CA LYS A 241 6.79 -17.59 -0.50
C LYS A 241 8.12 -18.22 -0.09
N PRO A 242 8.10 -19.35 0.66
CA PRO A 242 9.31 -20.08 0.97
C PRO A 242 10.05 -20.43 -0.33
N GLN A 243 11.35 -20.14 -0.40
CA GLN A 243 12.19 -20.63 -1.48
C GLN A 243 12.17 -22.16 -1.41
N ALA A 244 11.78 -22.83 -2.51
CA ALA A 244 11.90 -24.29 -2.59
C ALA A 244 13.36 -24.64 -2.28
N THR A 245 13.58 -25.34 -1.19
CA THR A 245 14.90 -25.89 -0.88
C THR A 245 15.28 -26.85 -2.01
N THR A 246 16.46 -26.69 -2.58
CA THR A 246 17.01 -27.41 -3.72
C THR A 246 17.07 -28.97 -3.51
N THR A 247 16.50 -29.48 -2.44
CA THR A 247 16.49 -30.89 -2.05
C THR A 247 15.33 -31.69 -2.67
N ASP A 248 14.34 -31.07 -3.27
CA ASP A 248 13.17 -31.76 -3.84
C ASP A 248 13.26 -32.03 -5.36
N GLN A 249 14.40 -31.73 -5.99
CA GLN A 249 14.62 -32.06 -7.43
C GLN A 249 15.37 -33.38 -7.65
N GLN A 250 15.55 -34.21 -6.62
CA GLN A 250 16.16 -35.53 -6.73
C GLN A 250 15.27 -36.65 -6.19
N LYS A 251 13.99 -36.67 -6.57
CA LYS A 251 13.17 -37.89 -6.46
C LYS A 251 12.27 -38.04 -7.67
#